data_29bcbd1c510f1a0b2adc1049073ae7de
#
_entry.id   29bcbd1c510f1a0b2adc1049073ae7de
#
_cell.length_a   1.000
_cell.length_b   1.000
_cell.length_c   1.000
_cell.angle_alpha   90.00
_cell.angle_beta   90.00
_cell.angle_gamma   90.00
#
_symmetry.space_group_name_H-M   'P 1'
#
loop_
_entity.id
_entity.type
_entity.pdbx_description
1 polymer ?
#
loop_
_entity_poly.entity_id
_entity_poly.type
_entity_poly.pdbx_seq_one_letter_code
_entity_poly.pdbx_strand_id
1 'polypeptide(L)' 'MSSLKYEALIKRYEADVAEAKAILEVYFSNAVGVGEHPQIIDEMDKQVEKLADAQGRLEILMALVSVAEPIQEGGEE' A
#
# COMPACT_ATOMS: atom_id res chain seq x y z
N MET A 1 14.78 -20.54 3.26
CA MET A 1 15.03 -19.41 3.46
C MET A 1 14.10 -18.65 4.17
N SER A 2 14.49 -17.87 4.91
CA SER A 2 13.62 -17.15 5.70
C SER A 2 12.85 -16.16 4.98
N SER A 3 11.63 -16.17 5.17
CA SER A 3 10.81 -15.21 4.56
C SER A 3 10.15 -14.34 5.60
N LEU A 4 10.57 -14.41 6.83
CA LEU A 4 9.94 -13.59 7.86
C LEU A 4 10.12 -12.11 7.61
N LYS A 5 11.29 -11.68 7.15
CA LYS A 5 11.48 -10.28 6.88
C LYS A 5 10.64 -9.84 5.73
N TYR A 6 10.49 -10.63 4.73
CA TYR A 6 9.69 -10.37 3.62
C TYR A 6 8.27 -10.26 4.09
N GLU A 7 7.74 -11.25 4.85
CA GLU A 7 6.37 -11.22 5.32
C GLU A 7 6.11 -9.96 6.13
N ALA A 8 7.07 -9.57 6.94
CA ALA A 8 6.89 -8.38 7.75
C ALA A 8 6.73 -7.14 6.88
N LEU A 9 7.54 -7.03 5.83
CA LEU A 9 7.43 -5.89 4.94
C LEU A 9 6.13 -5.93 4.15
N ILE A 10 5.74 -7.10 3.67
CA ILE A 10 4.50 -7.21 2.91
C ILE A 10 3.32 -6.78 3.78
N LYS A 11 3.29 -7.25 5.01
CA LYS A 11 2.18 -6.90 5.88
C LYS A 11 2.18 -5.42 6.23
N ARG A 12 3.36 -4.84 6.36
CA ARG A 12 3.44 -3.42 6.62
C ARG A 12 2.85 -2.63 5.45
N TYR A 13 3.23 -2.99 4.23
CA TYR A 13 2.74 -2.25 3.07
C TYR A 13 1.25 -2.52 2.85
N GLU A 14 0.80 -3.74 3.10
CA GLU A 14 -0.61 -4.03 2.97
C GLU A 14 -1.43 -3.24 3.98
N ALA A 15 -0.89 -3.09 5.19
CA ALA A 15 -1.56 -2.31 6.21
C ALA A 15 -1.61 -0.83 5.80
N ASP A 16 -0.53 -0.33 5.21
CA ASP A 16 -0.51 1.06 4.76
C ASP A 16 -1.52 1.28 3.65
N VAL A 17 -1.65 0.32 2.74
CA VAL A 17 -2.63 0.41 1.67
C VAL A 17 -4.04 0.43 2.28
N ALA A 18 -4.31 -0.48 3.20
CA ALA A 18 -5.63 -0.57 3.80
C ALA A 18 -5.95 0.70 4.58
N GLU A 19 -4.99 1.22 5.30
CA GLU A 19 -5.20 2.42 6.08
C GLU A 19 -5.49 3.62 5.19
N ALA A 20 -4.71 3.79 4.14
CA ALA A 20 -4.91 4.92 3.25
C ALA A 20 -6.28 4.82 2.58
N LYS A 21 -6.69 3.62 2.18
CA LYS A 21 -7.99 3.46 1.55
C LYS A 21 -9.12 3.77 2.53
N ALA A 22 -8.97 3.33 3.76
CA ALA A 22 -10.00 3.56 4.76
C ALA A 22 -10.15 5.04 5.03
N ILE A 23 -9.04 5.76 5.13
CA ILE A 23 -9.08 7.18 5.40
C ILE A 23 -9.68 7.92 4.21
N LEU A 24 -9.29 7.55 3.00
CA LEU A 24 -9.84 8.19 1.82
C LEU A 24 -11.34 7.94 1.72
N GLU A 25 -11.78 6.77 2.09
CA GLU A 25 -13.19 6.46 2.03
C GLU A 25 -13.97 7.37 2.97
N VAL A 26 -13.43 7.65 4.14
CA VAL A 26 -14.09 8.54 5.07
C VAL A 26 -14.19 9.94 4.46
N TYR A 27 -13.12 10.42 3.84
CA TYR A 27 -13.15 11.74 3.24
C TYR A 27 -14.13 11.81 2.09
N PHE A 28 -14.20 10.77 1.28
CA PHE A 28 -15.10 10.79 0.14
C PHE A 28 -16.56 10.67 0.53
N SER A 29 -16.84 9.93 1.58
CA SER A 29 -18.22 9.67 1.92
C SER A 29 -18.77 10.57 3.02
N ASN A 30 -17.92 11.26 3.75
CA ASN A 30 -18.38 12.10 4.82
C ASN A 30 -18.19 13.55 4.47
N ALA A 31 -19.21 14.17 3.94
CA ALA A 31 -19.12 15.54 3.49
C ALA A 31 -19.17 16.56 4.61
N VAL A 32 -19.51 16.12 5.80
CA VAL A 32 -19.71 17.07 6.88
C VAL A 32 -18.48 17.89 7.19
N GLY A 33 -17.33 17.30 7.18
CA GLY A 33 -16.15 18.02 7.55
C GLY A 33 -15.51 18.82 6.44
N VAL A 34 -15.97 18.62 5.23
CA VAL A 34 -15.30 19.22 4.09
C VAL A 34 -15.28 20.74 4.15
N GLY A 35 -16.41 21.31 4.48
CA GLY A 35 -16.49 22.76 4.52
C GLY A 35 -15.73 23.38 5.67
N GLU A 36 -15.43 22.60 6.69
CA GLU A 36 -14.76 23.12 7.84
C GLU A 36 -13.27 22.88 7.81
N HIS A 37 -12.79 22.16 6.83
CA HIS A 37 -11.38 21.83 6.75
C HIS A 37 -10.84 22.21 5.40
N PRO A 38 -10.40 23.43 5.27
CA PRO A 38 -9.88 23.88 3.98
C PRO A 38 -8.72 23.04 3.49
N GLN A 39 -8.05 22.34 4.41
CA GLN A 39 -6.94 21.51 4.00
C GLN A 39 -7.37 20.10 3.63
N ILE A 40 -8.66 19.85 3.49
CA ILE A 40 -9.14 18.51 3.23
C ILE A 40 -8.52 17.95 1.93
N ILE A 41 -8.36 18.77 0.94
CA ILE A 41 -7.79 18.31 -0.32
C ILE A 41 -6.33 17.92 -0.14
N ASP A 42 -5.60 18.70 0.63
CA ASP A 42 -4.20 18.37 0.90
C ASP A 42 -4.11 17.07 1.69
N GLU A 43 -5.02 16.87 2.63
CA GLU A 43 -5.00 15.66 3.42
C GLU A 43 -5.33 14.45 2.56
N MET A 44 -6.28 14.61 1.65
CA MET A 44 -6.61 13.51 0.76
C MET A 44 -5.44 13.20 -0.15
N ASP A 45 -4.75 14.24 -0.62
CA ASP A 45 -3.60 14.04 -1.48
C ASP A 45 -2.51 13.26 -0.75
N LYS A 46 -2.32 13.52 0.53
CA LYS A 46 -1.34 12.80 1.31
C LYS A 46 -1.69 11.32 1.39
N GLN A 47 -2.98 11.01 1.51
CA GLN A 47 -3.39 9.62 1.57
C GLN A 47 -3.22 8.93 0.22
N VAL A 48 -3.47 9.64 -0.86
CA VAL A 48 -3.25 9.07 -2.19
C VAL A 48 -1.76 8.81 -2.39
N GLU A 49 -0.92 9.71 -1.92
CA GLU A 49 0.51 9.55 -2.01
C GLU A 49 0.94 8.31 -1.23
N LYS A 50 0.41 8.15 -0.02
CA LYS A 50 0.73 7.02 0.82
C LYS A 50 0.30 5.73 0.15
N LEU A 51 -0.89 5.73 -0.44
CA LEU A 51 -1.41 4.55 -1.11
C LEU A 51 -0.54 4.19 -2.31
N ALA A 52 -0.21 5.16 -3.14
CA ALA A 52 0.61 4.91 -4.32
C ALA A 52 1.99 4.40 -3.91
N ASP A 53 2.55 4.98 -2.87
CA ASP A 53 3.85 4.60 -2.39
C ASP A 53 3.84 3.17 -1.88
N ALA A 54 2.85 2.83 -1.08
CA ALA A 54 2.78 1.49 -0.51
C ALA A 54 2.53 0.44 -1.58
N GLN A 55 1.68 0.74 -2.55
CA GLN A 55 1.41 -0.20 -3.63
C GLN A 55 2.65 -0.38 -4.49
N GLY A 56 3.37 0.69 -4.76
CA GLY A 56 4.59 0.59 -5.53
C GLY A 56 5.63 -0.24 -4.81
N ARG A 57 5.74 -0.06 -3.50
CA ARG A 57 6.69 -0.82 -2.71
C ARG A 57 6.35 -2.30 -2.69
N LEU A 58 5.04 -2.61 -2.61
CA LEU A 58 4.60 -3.99 -2.65
C LEU A 58 4.99 -4.63 -3.96
N GLU A 59 4.75 -3.93 -5.05
CA GLU A 59 5.05 -4.47 -6.36
C GLU A 59 6.55 -4.72 -6.51
N ILE A 60 7.36 -3.79 -6.04
CA ILE A 60 8.79 -3.94 -6.12
C ILE A 60 9.25 -5.11 -5.28
N LEU A 61 8.72 -5.22 -4.08
CA LEU A 61 9.13 -6.28 -3.18
C LEU A 61 8.76 -7.63 -3.76
N MET A 62 7.57 -7.75 -4.32
CA MET A 62 7.14 -9.00 -4.90
C MET A 62 7.98 -9.36 -6.11
N ALA A 63 8.39 -8.37 -6.88
CA ALA A 63 9.24 -8.62 -8.01
C ALA A 63 10.63 -9.11 -7.55
N LEU A 64 11.12 -8.53 -6.47
CA LEU A 64 12.41 -8.92 -5.95
C LEU A 64 12.38 -10.36 -5.44
N VAL A 65 11.27 -10.73 -4.82
CA VAL A 65 11.10 -12.05 -4.30
C VAL A 65 11.07 -13.03 -5.45
N SER A 66 10.35 -12.71 -6.49
CA SER A 66 10.26 -13.56 -7.64
C SER A 66 11.63 -13.78 -8.26
N VAL A 67 12.42 -12.74 -8.36
CA VAL A 67 13.72 -12.83 -8.93
C VAL A 67 14.66 -13.63 -8.02
N ALA A 68 14.51 -13.43 -6.74
CA ALA A 68 15.38 -14.11 -5.80
C ALA A 68 15.09 -15.59 -5.71
N GLU A 69 13.92 -15.98 -6.06
CA GLU A 69 13.59 -17.38 -5.97
C GLU A 69 13.03 -17.89 -7.26
N PRO A 70 13.80 -17.84 -8.27
CA PRO A 70 13.34 -18.25 -9.57
C PRO A 70 12.98 -19.69 -9.67
N ILE A 71 13.43 -20.48 -8.81
CA ILE A 71 13.15 -21.78 -8.90
C ILE A 71 11.77 -22.12 -8.82
N GLN A 72 11.06 -21.33 -8.24
CA GLN A 72 9.76 -21.59 -8.18
C GLN A 72 9.20 -21.80 -9.43
N GLU A 73 9.56 -21.08 -10.27
CA GLU A 73 9.02 -21.19 -11.48
C GLU A 73 9.45 -22.22 -12.18
N GLY A 74 10.50 -22.57 -11.83
CA GLY A 74 10.96 -23.54 -12.50
C GLY A 74 10.00 -24.53 -12.59
N GLY A 75 9.50 -24.59 -11.70
CA GLY A 75 8.64 -25.47 -11.79
C GLY A 75 7.84 -25.29 -12.95
N GLU A 76 7.69 -24.67 -13.37
CA GLU A 76 7.00 -24.53 -14.25
C GLU A 76 7.27 -24.82 -15.33
N GLU A 77 7.71 -25.03 -15.60
CA GLU A 77 7.95 -25.33 -16.53
C GLU A 77 8.15 -25.87 -16.70
#